data_0e12c7dfaad5eb06dcab3afe9cd53d53
#
_entry.id   0e12c7dfaad5eb06dcab3afe9cd53d53
#
_cell.length_a   1.000
_cell.length_b   1.000
_cell.length_c   1.000
_cell.angle_alpha   90.00
_cell.angle_beta   90.00
_cell.angle_gamma   90.00
#
_symmetry.space_group_name_H-M   'P 1'
#
loop_
_entity.id
_entity.type
_entity.pdbx_description
1 polymer ?
#
loop_
_entity_poly.entity_id
_entity_poly.type
_entity_poly.pdbx_seq_one_letter_code
_entity_poly.pdbx_strand_id
1 'polypeptide(L)'
;DGLPAKQHYRHYKIRNPEVKIGRSDDFASLAEVIKRRFRKFAGEGRGQRAEGRGQEAEVLLADDRQSKSLKVLDLKADFPDVVMIDGGKGQLSAVVEALRELDVLDDVRVISLAKQREEIFLPGESFPLPTHPEQPGVKLLRRLRDEAHRFAVSFHRQQRSDRMRRSRLDEIPGLGHHRQKQLLATFRSLDYIREATPAQLTTVAGIGPRLAQQIYEYFHPDYSSEREEQV
;
A
#
# COMPACT_ATOMS: atom_id res chain seq x y z
N ASP A 1 -0.16 -23.87 -2.08
CA ASP A 1 1.19 -24.23 -2.57
C ASP A 1 2.33 -23.52 -1.79
N GLY A 2 2.02 -22.70 -0.78
CA GLY A 2 3.02 -22.01 0.08
C GLY A 2 3.82 -20.92 -0.63
N LEU A 3 3.40 -20.44 -1.80
CA LEU A 3 4.02 -19.36 -2.54
C LEU A 3 3.22 -18.06 -2.40
N PRO A 4 3.91 -16.90 -2.37
CA PRO A 4 3.26 -15.60 -2.30
C PRO A 4 2.41 -15.29 -3.54
N ALA A 5 1.12 -15.01 -3.36
CA ALA A 5 0.20 -14.61 -4.42
C ALA A 5 0.24 -13.08 -4.62
N LYS A 6 1.28 -12.57 -5.27
CA LYS A 6 1.55 -11.12 -5.40
C LYS A 6 0.41 -10.34 -6.05
N GLN A 7 -0.41 -10.96 -6.91
CA GLN A 7 -1.58 -10.36 -7.53
C GLN A 7 -2.67 -9.97 -6.52
N HIS A 8 -2.66 -10.55 -5.32
CA HIS A 8 -3.59 -10.24 -4.23
C HIS A 8 -3.06 -9.21 -3.23
N TYR A 9 -1.82 -8.72 -3.41
CA TYR A 9 -1.27 -7.70 -2.53
C TYR A 9 -2.02 -6.39 -2.70
N ARG A 10 -2.33 -5.73 -1.57
CA ARG A 10 -3.07 -4.47 -1.55
C ARG A 10 -2.41 -3.48 -0.61
N HIS A 11 -2.40 -2.23 -1.03
CA HIS A 11 -2.01 -1.09 -0.20
C HIS A 11 -3.26 -0.30 0.18
N TYR A 12 -3.34 0.09 1.43
CA TYR A 12 -4.42 0.91 1.93
C TYR A 12 -3.88 2.27 2.40
N LYS A 13 -4.37 3.34 1.79
CA LYS A 13 -4.17 4.67 2.33
C LYS A 13 -5.16 4.88 3.46
N ILE A 14 -4.66 5.11 4.68
CA ILE A 14 -5.49 5.40 5.85
C ILE A 14 -6.23 6.72 5.62
N ARG A 15 -7.53 6.72 5.87
CA ARG A 15 -8.43 7.86 5.66
C ARG A 15 -8.93 8.45 6.97
N ASN A 16 -8.76 7.75 8.09
CA ASN A 16 -9.18 8.22 9.40
C ASN A 16 -8.44 9.52 9.77
N PRO A 17 -9.16 10.65 9.97
CA PRO A 17 -8.56 11.93 10.29
C PRO A 17 -7.91 11.98 11.68
N GLU A 18 -8.28 11.06 12.57
CA GLU A 18 -7.71 10.95 13.92
C GLU A 18 -6.29 10.37 13.87
N VAL A 19 -5.95 9.63 12.83
CA VAL A 19 -4.60 9.11 12.59
C VAL A 19 -3.74 10.21 11.96
N LYS A 20 -3.13 11.05 12.81
CA LYS A 20 -2.25 12.15 12.35
C LYS A 20 -0.89 11.58 11.91
N ILE A 21 -0.33 12.18 10.85
CA ILE A 21 1.05 11.91 10.40
C ILE A 21 2.01 12.22 11.56
N GLY A 22 2.73 11.18 12.06
CA GLY A 22 3.68 11.30 13.17
C GLY A 22 3.19 10.81 14.54
N ARG A 23 1.89 10.53 14.69
CA ARG A 23 1.30 9.73 15.76
C ARG A 23 0.50 8.63 15.09
N SER A 24 1.15 7.54 14.71
CA SER A 24 0.43 6.41 14.14
C SER A 24 -0.32 5.71 15.27
N ASP A 25 -1.63 5.82 15.26
CA ASP A 25 -2.49 4.90 15.96
C ASP A 25 -2.57 3.63 15.10
N ASP A 26 -1.65 2.71 15.37
CA ASP A 26 -1.56 1.44 14.63
C ASP A 26 -2.83 0.62 14.78
N PHE A 27 -3.54 0.77 15.90
CA PHE A 27 -4.79 0.04 16.16
C PHE A 27 -5.93 0.56 15.28
N ALA A 28 -6.13 1.87 15.24
CA ALA A 28 -7.15 2.49 14.39
C ALA A 28 -6.86 2.27 12.90
N SER A 29 -5.58 2.33 12.51
CA SER A 29 -5.14 2.05 11.14
C SER A 29 -5.44 0.61 10.71
N LEU A 30 -5.13 -0.37 11.57
CA LEU A 30 -5.42 -1.78 11.31
C LEU A 30 -6.94 -2.04 11.25
N ALA A 31 -7.71 -1.48 12.19
CA ALA A 31 -9.16 -1.60 12.20
C ALA A 31 -9.77 -1.06 10.88
N GLU A 32 -9.32 0.11 10.40
CA GLU A 32 -9.76 0.67 9.13
C GLU A 32 -9.45 -0.27 7.95
N VAL A 33 -8.23 -0.80 7.89
CA VAL A 33 -7.80 -1.72 6.81
C VAL A 33 -8.67 -2.97 6.81
N ILE A 34 -8.89 -3.58 7.98
CA ILE A 34 -9.71 -4.78 8.13
C ILE A 34 -11.17 -4.50 7.72
N LYS A 35 -11.77 -3.43 8.23
CA LYS A 35 -13.14 -3.04 7.85
C LYS A 35 -13.27 -2.86 6.34
N ARG A 36 -12.32 -2.22 5.69
CA ARG A 36 -12.35 -2.01 4.23
C ARG A 36 -12.11 -3.30 3.44
N ARG A 37 -11.23 -4.17 3.91
CA ARG A 37 -10.93 -5.45 3.24
C ARG A 37 -12.08 -6.44 3.34
N PHE A 38 -12.73 -6.50 4.51
CA PHE A 38 -13.78 -7.48 4.80
C PHE A 38 -15.21 -6.96 4.54
N ARG A 39 -15.37 -5.67 4.24
CA ARG A 39 -16.70 -5.06 3.99
C ARG A 39 -17.52 -5.80 2.94
N LYS A 40 -16.88 -6.37 1.93
CA LYS A 40 -17.57 -7.13 0.87
C LYS A 40 -18.19 -8.43 1.36
N PHE A 41 -17.78 -8.93 2.52
CA PHE A 41 -18.29 -10.14 3.16
C PHE A 41 -19.29 -9.84 4.30
N ALA A 42 -19.41 -8.57 4.70
CA ALA A 42 -20.35 -8.15 5.71
C ALA A 42 -21.79 -8.31 5.21
N GLY A 43 -22.64 -8.98 5.99
CA GLY A 43 -24.06 -9.18 5.65
C GLY A 43 -24.37 -10.49 4.91
N GLU A 44 -23.38 -11.29 4.53
CA GLU A 44 -23.61 -12.64 3.97
C GLU A 44 -23.64 -13.75 5.05
N GLY A 45 -23.48 -13.36 6.33
CA GLY A 45 -23.45 -14.28 7.47
C GLY A 45 -24.81 -14.82 7.82
N ARG A 46 -24.91 -16.17 7.85
CA ARG A 46 -25.90 -17.07 8.47
C ARG A 46 -27.01 -17.69 7.61
N GLY A 47 -27.32 -17.20 6.43
CA GLY A 47 -28.45 -17.78 5.66
C GLY A 47 -28.11 -18.91 4.69
N GLN A 48 -26.87 -19.06 4.25
CA GLN A 48 -26.55 -19.90 3.08
C GLN A 48 -25.43 -20.94 3.28
N ARG A 49 -25.07 -21.29 4.50
CA ARG A 49 -24.12 -22.41 4.74
C ARG A 49 -24.73 -23.81 4.61
N ALA A 50 -26.01 -23.92 4.38
CA ALA A 50 -26.72 -25.21 4.31
C ALA A 50 -27.24 -25.48 2.91
N GLU A 51 -26.75 -25.26 1.85
CA GLU A 51 -27.09 -25.89 0.55
C GLU A 51 -26.26 -25.30 -0.59
N GLY A 52 -25.47 -26.13 -1.22
CA GLY A 52 -24.67 -25.77 -2.35
C GLY A 52 -25.49 -25.34 -3.55
N ARG A 53 -25.32 -24.07 -3.93
CA ARG A 53 -25.53 -23.60 -5.31
C ARG A 53 -24.86 -22.25 -5.44
N GLY A 54 -23.97 -22.13 -6.43
CA GLY A 54 -23.35 -20.88 -6.81
C GLY A 54 -24.41 -19.88 -7.22
N GLN A 55 -24.50 -18.76 -6.51
CA GLN A 55 -25.15 -17.55 -6.98
C GLN A 55 -24.11 -16.48 -7.18
N GLU A 56 -24.01 -16.02 -8.41
CA GLU A 56 -23.19 -14.91 -8.84
C GLU A 56 -23.80 -13.62 -8.29
N ALA A 57 -23.14 -12.99 -7.33
CA ALA A 57 -23.58 -11.68 -6.82
C ALA A 57 -22.84 -10.58 -7.58
N GLU A 58 -23.61 -9.77 -8.27
CA GLU A 58 -23.11 -8.58 -8.99
C GLU A 58 -22.87 -7.45 -7.98
N VAL A 59 -21.62 -7.22 -7.61
CA VAL A 59 -21.23 -6.11 -6.73
C VAL A 59 -20.85 -4.92 -7.60
N LEU A 60 -21.69 -3.89 -7.61
CA LEU A 60 -21.37 -2.58 -8.16
C LEU A 60 -20.29 -1.90 -7.33
N LEU A 61 -19.06 -1.92 -7.81
CA LEU A 61 -17.97 -1.12 -7.26
C LEU A 61 -18.12 0.33 -7.78
N ALA A 62 -18.69 1.19 -6.97
CA ALA A 62 -18.61 2.62 -7.16
C ALA A 62 -17.21 3.09 -6.74
N ASP A 63 -16.51 3.66 -7.70
CA ASP A 63 -15.32 4.49 -7.62
C ASP A 63 -13.99 3.83 -7.98
N ASP A 64 -13.84 3.52 -9.29
CA ASP A 64 -12.60 3.84 -10.03
C ASP A 64 -12.88 3.85 -11.54
N ARG A 65 -12.85 5.03 -12.13
CA ARG A 65 -13.15 5.22 -13.55
C ARG A 65 -11.97 4.82 -14.43
N GLN A 66 -11.68 3.53 -14.54
CA GLN A 66 -10.96 2.93 -15.67
C GLN A 66 -10.66 1.45 -15.40
N SER A 67 -11.66 0.62 -15.46
CA SER A 67 -11.52 -0.75 -15.99
C SER A 67 -12.88 -1.41 -16.01
N LYS A 68 -13.57 -1.33 -17.14
CA LYS A 68 -14.73 -2.15 -17.42
C LYS A 68 -14.25 -3.57 -17.72
N SER A 69 -14.16 -4.37 -16.71
CA SER A 69 -14.21 -5.82 -16.83
C SER A 69 -14.96 -6.33 -15.59
N LEU A 70 -16.21 -6.70 -15.80
CA LEU A 70 -17.03 -7.42 -14.82
C LEU A 70 -16.30 -8.73 -14.48
N LYS A 71 -15.49 -8.72 -13.44
CA LYS A 71 -15.01 -9.96 -12.81
C LYS A 71 -16.11 -10.39 -11.87
N VAL A 72 -16.83 -11.44 -12.24
CA VAL A 72 -17.59 -12.25 -11.30
C VAL A 72 -16.59 -12.68 -10.22
N LEU A 73 -16.70 -12.04 -9.04
CA LEU A 73 -15.87 -12.37 -7.90
C LEU A 73 -16.48 -13.62 -7.25
N ASP A 74 -15.79 -14.74 -7.33
CA ASP A 74 -16.09 -15.88 -6.46
C ASP A 74 -15.73 -15.46 -5.03
N LEU A 75 -16.74 -14.96 -4.30
CA LEU A 75 -16.59 -14.44 -2.94
C LEU A 75 -16.05 -15.51 -1.98
N LYS A 76 -16.38 -16.79 -2.22
CA LYS A 76 -15.87 -17.91 -1.41
C LYS A 76 -14.39 -18.15 -1.65
N ALA A 77 -13.90 -18.01 -2.89
CA ALA A 77 -12.47 -18.18 -3.21
C ALA A 77 -11.59 -17.05 -2.68
N ASP A 78 -12.19 -15.89 -2.40
CA ASP A 78 -11.47 -14.67 -1.95
C ASP A 78 -11.49 -14.48 -0.42
N PHE A 79 -12.29 -15.29 0.32
CA PHE A 79 -12.35 -15.26 1.77
C PHE A 79 -11.19 -16.04 2.38
N PRO A 80 -10.39 -15.45 3.27
CA PRO A 80 -9.23 -16.15 3.82
C PRO A 80 -9.61 -17.13 4.94
N ASP A 81 -8.94 -18.27 5.01
CA ASP A 81 -9.05 -19.21 6.13
C ASP A 81 -8.42 -18.65 7.41
N VAL A 82 -7.37 -17.84 7.26
CA VAL A 82 -6.59 -17.28 8.37
C VAL A 82 -6.20 -15.84 8.09
N VAL A 83 -6.40 -14.98 9.06
CA VAL A 83 -5.84 -13.62 9.10
C VAL A 83 -4.70 -13.58 10.10
N MET A 84 -3.49 -13.32 9.62
CA MET A 84 -2.33 -13.16 10.47
C MET A 84 -1.95 -11.69 10.61
N ILE A 85 -1.76 -11.24 11.84
CA ILE A 85 -1.36 -9.88 12.18
C ILE A 85 0.14 -9.88 12.55
N ASP A 86 0.92 -9.04 11.87
CA ASP A 86 2.31 -8.75 12.26
C ASP A 86 2.30 -7.75 13.42
N GLY A 87 2.12 -8.26 14.63
CA GLY A 87 2.00 -7.42 15.81
C GLY A 87 1.71 -8.17 17.09
N GLY A 88 1.53 -7.41 18.17
CA GLY A 88 1.21 -7.93 19.49
C GLY A 88 -0.30 -8.04 19.77
N LYS A 89 -0.63 -8.38 21.01
CA LYS A 89 -2.01 -8.59 21.49
C LYS A 89 -2.94 -7.39 21.27
N GLY A 90 -2.43 -6.16 21.43
CA GLY A 90 -3.26 -4.96 21.23
C GLY A 90 -3.73 -4.82 19.78
N GLN A 91 -2.85 -5.09 18.82
CA GLN A 91 -3.20 -5.09 17.39
C GLN A 91 -4.16 -6.24 17.05
N LEU A 92 -3.94 -7.42 17.65
CA LEU A 92 -4.87 -8.54 17.53
C LEU A 92 -6.27 -8.18 18.01
N SER A 93 -6.39 -7.55 19.19
CA SER A 93 -7.66 -7.12 19.76
C SER A 93 -8.40 -6.13 18.87
N ALA A 94 -7.70 -5.15 18.31
CA ALA A 94 -8.27 -4.17 17.38
C ALA A 94 -8.83 -4.81 16.10
N VAL A 95 -8.13 -5.83 15.58
CA VAL A 95 -8.59 -6.59 14.41
C VAL A 95 -9.80 -7.45 14.73
N VAL A 96 -9.77 -8.14 15.86
CA VAL A 96 -10.91 -8.96 16.33
C VAL A 96 -12.17 -8.12 16.49
N GLU A 97 -12.05 -6.92 17.08
CA GLU A 97 -13.18 -6.01 17.23
C GLU A 97 -13.72 -5.53 15.87
N ALA A 98 -12.84 -5.17 14.96
CA ALA A 98 -13.22 -4.76 13.61
C ALA A 98 -13.95 -5.88 12.83
N LEU A 99 -13.54 -7.15 12.99
CA LEU A 99 -14.20 -8.30 12.36
C LEU A 99 -15.53 -8.62 13.04
N ARG A 100 -15.63 -8.44 14.36
CA ARG A 100 -16.89 -8.60 15.12
C ARG A 100 -17.93 -7.57 14.68
N GLU A 101 -17.54 -6.30 14.52
CA GLU A 101 -18.44 -5.25 14.01
C GLU A 101 -18.98 -5.56 12.60
N LEU A 102 -18.25 -6.32 11.80
CA LEU A 102 -18.66 -6.76 10.47
C LEU A 102 -19.46 -8.09 10.46
N ASP A 103 -19.61 -8.72 11.63
CA ASP A 103 -20.25 -10.06 11.79
C ASP A 103 -19.57 -11.18 10.95
N VAL A 104 -18.24 -11.09 10.81
CA VAL A 104 -17.44 -12.07 10.07
C VAL A 104 -16.37 -12.77 10.92
N LEU A 105 -16.31 -12.48 12.21
CA LEU A 105 -15.27 -13.03 13.09
C LEU A 105 -15.34 -14.55 13.20
N ASP A 106 -16.54 -15.13 13.25
CA ASP A 106 -16.73 -16.57 13.39
C ASP A 106 -16.36 -17.35 12.13
N ASP A 107 -16.21 -16.66 11.01
CA ASP A 107 -15.91 -17.25 9.70
C ASP A 107 -14.42 -17.32 9.42
N VAL A 108 -13.58 -16.63 10.17
CA VAL A 108 -12.14 -16.53 9.93
C VAL A 108 -11.33 -16.76 11.19
N ARG A 109 -10.25 -17.52 11.07
CA ARG A 109 -9.29 -17.65 12.16
C ARG A 109 -8.36 -16.46 12.19
N VAL A 110 -8.22 -15.84 13.37
CA VAL A 110 -7.32 -14.69 13.54
C VAL A 110 -6.18 -15.07 14.46
N ILE A 111 -4.97 -14.74 14.08
CA ILE A 111 -3.76 -14.94 14.89
C ILE A 111 -2.88 -13.70 14.82
N SER A 112 -2.04 -13.49 15.82
CA SER A 112 -0.95 -12.53 15.71
C SER A 112 0.41 -13.19 15.95
N LEU A 113 1.44 -12.66 15.28
CA LEU A 113 2.82 -13.07 15.47
C LEU A 113 3.62 -11.87 15.99
N ALA A 114 4.02 -11.93 17.27
CA ALA A 114 4.78 -10.87 17.93
C ALA A 114 6.26 -10.92 17.53
N LYS A 115 6.85 -9.73 17.25
CA LYS A 115 8.20 -9.60 16.65
C LYS A 115 9.35 -10.12 17.54
N GLN A 116 9.34 -9.83 18.84
CA GLN A 116 10.52 -10.01 19.68
C GLN A 116 10.85 -11.49 19.97
N ARG A 117 9.83 -12.31 20.23
CA ARG A 117 9.99 -13.72 20.57
C ARG A 117 9.34 -14.67 19.58
N GLU A 118 8.75 -14.11 18.50
CA GLU A 118 8.00 -14.87 17.51
C GLU A 118 6.84 -15.68 18.12
N GLU A 119 6.26 -15.12 19.16
CA GLU A 119 5.13 -15.72 19.90
C GLU A 119 3.83 -15.56 19.12
N ILE A 120 3.06 -16.63 19.04
CA ILE A 120 1.76 -16.66 18.39
C ILE A 120 0.68 -16.47 19.46
N PHE A 121 -0.17 -15.46 19.28
CA PHE A 121 -1.32 -15.22 20.14
C PHE A 121 -2.64 -15.49 19.42
N LEU A 122 -3.58 -16.08 20.16
CA LEU A 122 -4.95 -16.27 19.73
C LEU A 122 -5.87 -15.22 20.38
N PRO A 123 -7.01 -14.92 19.78
CA PRO A 123 -8.02 -14.04 20.38
C PRO A 123 -8.48 -14.56 21.75
N GLY A 124 -8.51 -13.66 22.74
CA GLY A 124 -8.94 -14.00 24.09
C GLY A 124 -7.91 -14.70 24.97
N GLU A 125 -6.81 -15.17 24.42
CA GLU A 125 -5.79 -15.89 25.19
C GLU A 125 -4.78 -14.93 25.82
N SER A 126 -4.53 -15.16 27.13
CA SER A 126 -3.55 -14.37 27.89
C SER A 126 -2.09 -14.78 27.62
N PHE A 127 -1.87 -16.02 27.23
CA PHE A 127 -0.55 -16.57 26.97
C PHE A 127 -0.37 -16.93 25.50
N PRO A 128 0.86 -16.90 24.97
CA PRO A 128 1.12 -17.35 23.62
C PRO A 128 0.92 -18.86 23.49
N LEU A 129 0.61 -19.31 22.27
CA LEU A 129 0.58 -20.73 21.97
C LEU A 129 1.96 -21.37 22.25
N PRO A 130 2.00 -22.52 22.93
CA PRO A 130 3.23 -23.27 23.13
C PRO A 130 3.67 -23.89 21.79
N THR A 131 4.54 -23.18 21.08
CA THR A 131 5.04 -23.59 19.77
C THR A 131 6.56 -23.72 19.78
N HIS A 132 7.07 -24.62 18.94
CA HIS A 132 8.51 -24.74 18.71
C HIS A 132 8.91 -24.06 17.40
N PRO A 133 10.02 -23.30 17.35
CA PRO A 133 10.46 -22.56 16.16
C PRO A 133 10.62 -23.42 14.90
N GLU A 134 10.97 -24.69 15.07
CA GLU A 134 11.22 -25.62 13.96
C GLU A 134 9.94 -26.26 13.38
N GLN A 135 8.79 -26.06 14.02
CA GLN A 135 7.52 -26.57 13.51
C GLN A 135 7.23 -26.02 12.10
N PRO A 136 6.80 -26.85 11.14
CA PRO A 136 6.53 -26.41 9.76
C PRO A 136 5.52 -25.26 9.67
N GLY A 137 4.47 -25.28 10.50
CA GLY A 137 3.49 -24.21 10.57
C GLY A 137 4.08 -22.88 11.04
N VAL A 138 4.95 -22.91 12.06
CA VAL A 138 5.63 -21.69 12.57
C VAL A 138 6.56 -21.12 11.50
N LYS A 139 7.32 -21.97 10.82
CA LYS A 139 8.18 -21.57 9.69
C LYS A 139 7.36 -20.93 8.56
N LEU A 140 6.18 -21.45 8.25
CA LEU A 140 5.28 -20.86 7.25
C LEU A 140 4.80 -19.48 7.68
N LEU A 141 4.36 -19.31 8.93
CA LEU A 141 3.90 -18.02 9.46
C LEU A 141 5.03 -16.97 9.47
N ARG A 142 6.26 -17.36 9.80
CA ARG A 142 7.43 -16.48 9.68
C ARG A 142 7.66 -16.02 8.24
N ARG A 143 7.67 -16.94 7.30
CA ARG A 143 7.81 -16.60 5.86
C ARG A 143 6.71 -15.65 5.39
N LEU A 144 5.47 -15.85 5.85
CA LEU A 144 4.35 -14.98 5.54
C LEU A 144 4.56 -13.58 6.11
N ARG A 145 4.98 -13.48 7.39
CA ARG A 145 5.34 -12.20 8.02
C ARG A 145 6.44 -11.48 7.26
N ASP A 146 7.53 -12.18 6.97
CA ASP A 146 8.70 -11.59 6.33
C ASP A 146 8.35 -11.07 4.93
N GLU A 147 7.49 -11.76 4.19
CA GLU A 147 7.01 -11.30 2.89
C GLU A 147 6.08 -10.09 3.02
N ALA A 148 5.17 -10.09 3.99
CA ALA A 148 4.30 -8.93 4.25
C ALA A 148 5.14 -7.71 4.67
N HIS A 149 6.12 -7.91 5.54
CA HIS A 149 7.04 -6.86 5.96
C HIS A 149 7.88 -6.33 4.80
N ARG A 150 8.45 -7.22 3.97
CA ARG A 150 9.19 -6.86 2.76
C ARG A 150 8.34 -6.00 1.82
N PHE A 151 7.09 -6.38 1.61
CA PHE A 151 6.15 -5.64 0.77
C PHE A 151 5.86 -4.24 1.35
N ALA A 152 5.58 -4.14 2.64
CA ALA A 152 5.33 -2.87 3.32
C ALA A 152 6.56 -1.93 3.25
N VAL A 153 7.75 -2.44 3.54
CA VAL A 153 9.01 -1.66 3.49
C VAL A 153 9.30 -1.16 2.07
N SER A 154 9.11 -2.01 1.05
CA SER A 154 9.35 -1.62 -0.35
C SER A 154 8.43 -0.46 -0.75
N PHE A 155 7.17 -0.47 -0.33
CA PHE A 155 6.22 0.60 -0.57
C PHE A 155 6.61 1.91 0.11
N HIS A 156 7.02 1.85 1.38
CA HIS A 156 7.49 3.03 2.10
C HIS A 156 8.74 3.66 1.45
N ARG A 157 9.68 2.84 0.99
CA ARG A 157 10.86 3.32 0.26
C ARG A 157 10.46 4.02 -1.03
N GLN A 158 9.55 3.43 -1.78
CA GLN A 158 9.05 4.03 -3.02
C GLN A 158 8.32 5.35 -2.76
N GLN A 159 7.45 5.40 -1.77
CA GLN A 159 6.75 6.65 -1.40
C GLN A 159 7.72 7.75 -0.96
N ARG A 160 8.77 7.42 -0.18
CA ARG A 160 9.81 8.39 0.21
C ARG A 160 10.57 8.90 -1.00
N SER A 161 10.98 8.01 -1.90
CA SER A 161 11.65 8.37 -3.15
C SER A 161 10.77 9.28 -4.01
N ASP A 162 9.49 8.94 -4.19
CA ASP A 162 8.54 9.74 -4.97
C ASP A 162 8.28 11.11 -4.32
N ARG A 163 8.23 11.17 -2.99
CA ARG A 163 8.08 12.44 -2.24
C ARG A 163 9.32 13.32 -2.39
N MET A 164 10.52 12.76 -2.27
CA MET A 164 11.78 13.50 -2.49
C MET A 164 11.92 13.99 -3.95
N ARG A 165 11.53 13.17 -4.92
CA ARG A 165 11.52 13.56 -6.33
C ARG A 165 10.60 14.75 -6.59
N ARG A 166 9.40 14.73 -6.03
CA ARG A 166 8.43 15.84 -6.15
C ARG A 166 8.95 17.09 -5.46
N SER A 167 9.47 16.98 -4.24
CA SER A 167 9.99 18.12 -3.49
C SER A 167 11.05 18.89 -4.27
N ARG A 168 11.99 18.21 -4.93
CA ARG A 168 13.01 18.87 -5.77
C ARG A 168 12.43 19.56 -6.99
N LEU A 169 11.43 18.98 -7.64
CA LEU A 169 10.78 19.60 -8.80
C LEU A 169 9.84 20.75 -8.39
N ASP A 170 9.31 20.74 -7.16
CA ASP A 170 8.47 21.82 -6.63
C ASP A 170 9.26 23.11 -6.41
N GLU A 171 10.58 23.02 -6.25
CA GLU A 171 11.47 24.17 -6.09
C GLU A 171 11.69 24.94 -7.41
N ILE A 172 11.36 24.36 -8.56
CA ILE A 172 11.56 24.99 -9.87
C ILE A 172 10.37 25.90 -10.20
N PRO A 173 10.58 27.25 -10.30
CA PRO A 173 9.51 28.18 -10.61
C PRO A 173 8.82 27.86 -11.95
N GLY A 174 7.49 27.89 -11.96
CA GLY A 174 6.71 27.61 -13.16
C GLY A 174 6.54 26.12 -13.53
N LEU A 175 7.19 25.21 -12.81
CA LEU A 175 7.04 23.78 -13.02
C LEU A 175 5.89 23.22 -12.15
N GLY A 176 4.64 23.51 -12.54
CA GLY A 176 3.45 23.03 -11.81
C GLY A 176 3.28 21.50 -11.89
N HIS A 177 2.50 20.95 -10.98
CA HIS A 177 2.30 19.51 -10.75
C HIS A 177 1.98 18.69 -12.03
N HIS A 178 1.21 19.25 -12.96
CA HIS A 178 0.89 18.57 -14.21
C HIS A 178 2.14 18.36 -15.08
N ARG A 179 3.00 19.39 -15.21
CA ARG A 179 4.26 19.34 -15.97
C ARG A 179 5.27 18.40 -15.32
N GLN A 180 5.38 18.41 -14.00
CA GLN A 180 6.21 17.46 -13.25
C GLN A 180 5.82 16.00 -13.54
N LYS A 181 4.50 15.72 -13.55
CA LYS A 181 4.00 14.38 -13.87
C LYS A 181 4.37 13.97 -15.29
N GLN A 182 4.29 14.87 -16.25
CA GLN A 182 4.68 14.60 -17.64
C GLN A 182 6.17 14.39 -17.80
N LEU A 183 7.01 15.21 -17.13
CA LEU A 183 8.45 15.02 -17.08
C LEU A 183 8.83 13.65 -16.53
N LEU A 184 8.29 13.28 -15.39
CA LEU A 184 8.57 11.98 -14.77
C LEU A 184 8.03 10.80 -15.59
N ALA A 185 6.94 10.98 -16.33
CA ALA A 185 6.43 9.96 -17.24
C ALA A 185 7.35 9.76 -18.45
N THR A 186 7.93 10.84 -18.99
CA THR A 186 8.81 10.81 -20.15
C THR A 186 10.22 10.33 -19.79
N PHE A 187 10.83 10.90 -18.77
CA PHE A 187 12.22 10.62 -18.38
C PHE A 187 12.35 9.53 -17.33
N ARG A 188 11.25 9.05 -16.73
CA ARG A 188 11.19 7.95 -15.74
C ARG A 188 11.91 8.18 -14.42
N SER A 189 12.97 8.97 -14.38
CA SER A 189 13.71 9.28 -13.15
C SER A 189 14.18 10.74 -13.12
N LEU A 190 14.49 11.22 -11.90
CA LEU A 190 15.07 12.55 -11.68
C LEU A 190 16.49 12.65 -12.28
N ASP A 191 17.23 11.56 -12.26
CA ASP A 191 18.59 11.51 -12.80
C ASP A 191 18.58 11.73 -14.31
N TYR A 192 17.65 11.10 -15.04
CA TYR A 192 17.50 11.35 -16.48
C TYR A 192 16.98 12.77 -16.78
N ILE A 193 16.16 13.36 -15.91
CA ILE A 193 15.76 14.78 -16.07
C ILE A 193 16.97 15.69 -15.87
N ARG A 194 17.81 15.40 -14.90
CA ARG A 194 19.04 16.15 -14.64
C ARG A 194 20.04 16.09 -15.79
N GLU A 195 20.20 14.91 -16.40
CA GLU A 195 21.12 14.69 -17.53
C GLU A 195 20.56 15.18 -18.87
N ALA A 196 19.27 15.48 -18.95
CA ALA A 196 18.62 15.89 -20.18
C ALA A 196 19.00 17.32 -20.58
N THR A 197 19.30 17.51 -21.86
CA THR A 197 19.54 18.84 -22.41
C THR A 197 18.26 19.67 -22.49
N PRO A 198 18.32 21.01 -22.53
CA PRO A 198 17.13 21.87 -22.71
C PRO A 198 16.32 21.48 -23.95
N ALA A 199 16.96 21.09 -25.04
CA ALA A 199 16.27 20.61 -26.25
C ALA A 199 15.46 19.33 -25.99
N GLN A 200 15.99 18.38 -25.23
CA GLN A 200 15.30 17.16 -24.86
C GLN A 200 14.13 17.45 -23.90
N LEU A 201 14.29 18.38 -22.95
CA LEU A 201 13.23 18.77 -22.03
C LEU A 201 12.04 19.42 -22.74
N THR A 202 12.26 20.15 -23.84
CA THR A 202 11.18 20.74 -24.65
C THR A 202 10.32 19.72 -25.40
N THR A 203 10.75 18.47 -25.50
CA THR A 203 9.91 17.41 -26.11
C THR A 203 8.70 17.04 -25.23
N VAL A 204 8.72 17.44 -23.94
CA VAL A 204 7.63 17.18 -23.02
C VAL A 204 6.53 18.22 -23.20
N ALA A 205 5.29 17.77 -23.39
CA ALA A 205 4.15 18.66 -23.57
C ALA A 205 4.02 19.68 -22.42
N GLY A 206 3.88 20.95 -22.79
CA GLY A 206 3.75 22.05 -21.83
C GLY A 206 5.08 22.59 -21.24
N ILE A 207 6.23 22.10 -21.71
CA ILE A 207 7.55 22.63 -21.37
C ILE A 207 8.10 23.39 -22.58
N GLY A 208 8.03 24.71 -22.49
CA GLY A 208 8.64 25.58 -23.52
C GLY A 208 10.13 25.83 -23.26
N PRO A 209 10.85 26.45 -24.22
CA PRO A 209 12.30 26.68 -24.13
C PRO A 209 12.75 27.38 -22.85
N ARG A 210 12.00 28.39 -22.39
CA ARG A 210 12.30 29.11 -21.15
C ARG A 210 12.25 28.22 -19.91
N LEU A 211 11.20 27.38 -19.80
CA LEU A 211 11.04 26.48 -18.66
C LEU A 211 12.06 25.32 -18.72
N ALA A 212 12.34 24.81 -19.92
CA ALA A 212 13.38 23.81 -20.13
C ALA A 212 14.76 24.32 -19.68
N GLN A 213 15.08 25.57 -20.01
CA GLN A 213 16.33 26.21 -19.58
C GLN A 213 16.39 26.37 -18.06
N GLN A 214 15.30 26.81 -17.42
CA GLN A 214 15.21 26.91 -15.95
C GLN A 214 15.38 25.56 -15.25
N ILE A 215 14.77 24.48 -15.79
CA ILE A 215 14.95 23.12 -15.27
C ILE A 215 16.42 22.70 -15.36
N TYR A 216 17.05 22.94 -16.50
CA TYR A 216 18.45 22.61 -16.71
C TYR A 216 19.37 23.36 -15.74
N GLU A 217 19.22 24.68 -15.61
CA GLU A 217 19.99 25.55 -14.71
C GLU A 217 19.82 25.16 -13.23
N TYR A 218 18.61 24.79 -12.83
CA TYR A 218 18.35 24.31 -11.47
C TYR A 218 19.18 23.08 -11.10
N PHE A 219 19.38 22.16 -12.05
CA PHE A 219 20.21 20.97 -11.82
C PHE A 219 21.70 21.18 -12.09
N HIS A 220 22.09 22.28 -12.75
CA HIS A 220 23.46 22.62 -13.11
C HIS A 220 23.79 24.07 -12.67
N PRO A 221 23.92 24.32 -11.36
CA PRO A 221 24.11 25.67 -10.83
C PRO A 221 25.40 26.33 -11.35
N ASP A 222 26.44 25.55 -11.64
CA ASP A 222 27.70 26.06 -12.17
C ASP A 222 27.58 26.62 -13.59
N TYR A 223 26.55 26.21 -14.32
CA TYR A 223 26.29 26.70 -15.69
C TYR A 223 25.75 28.14 -15.71
N SER A 224 25.13 28.58 -14.60
CA SER A 224 24.60 29.96 -14.47
C SER A 224 25.72 30.98 -14.23
N SER A 225 26.79 30.61 -13.53
CA SER A 225 27.90 31.50 -13.21
C SER A 225 28.79 31.83 -14.42
N GLU A 226 28.92 30.91 -15.37
CA GLU A 226 29.69 31.12 -16.59
C GLU A 226 29.07 32.13 -17.57
N ARG A 227 27.76 32.40 -17.47
CA ARG A 227 27.05 33.37 -18.31
C ARG A 227 27.12 34.80 -17.78
N GLU A 228 27.26 34.98 -16.45
CA GLU A 228 27.39 36.30 -15.85
C GLU A 228 28.80 36.91 -16.03
N GLU A 229 29.82 36.06 -16.28
CA GLU A 229 31.18 36.53 -16.56
C GLU A 229 31.43 36.91 -18.04
N GLN A 230 30.47 36.68 -18.95
CA GLN A 230 30.61 36.96 -20.40
C GLN A 230 29.73 38.12 -20.88
N VAL A 231 29.13 38.94 -19.97
CA VAL A 231 28.43 40.17 -20.27
C VAL A 231 29.15 41.35 -19.65
#